data_08d21714c8e9e0ad859e0051a3c87c11
#
_entry.id   08d21714c8e9e0ad859e0051a3c87c11
#
_cell.length_a   1.000
_cell.length_b   1.000
_cell.length_c   1.000
_cell.angle_alpha   90.00
_cell.angle_beta   90.00
_cell.angle_gamma   90.00
#
_symmetry.space_group_name_H-M   'P 1'
#
loop_
_entity.id
_entity.type
_entity.pdbx_description
1 polymer ?
#
loop_
_entity_poly.entity_id
_entity_poly.type
_entity_poly.pdbx_seq_one_letter_code
_entity_poly.pdbx_strand_id
1 'polypeptide(L)'
;MSFELMAPLMFCGLVVFLLLGYPVAFSLAANGLLFAFIGSQLGFMGFDQLQALPDRVFGIMSNATLLAIPFFTFMGLILERSGMAEDLLDSLGQLFGPLRGGLAFAVVCVGALLAATTGVVAASVIAMGLISLPIMLRYGYDKRLATGVIAASGTLAQIIPPSLVLIVLADQLGVSVGDMYRGALVPALMLMGLYLVYVLALSLVRPGAAPALPRTARTLHGPALWGKALVAMAPPLVLIFLVLGTIFLGIATPTEGGAMGATGALVLALLKRRLSLELLRQAMDSTLRLTSFVMFILIGSTVFSLVFRLLDGDTWVEGLLTGLPGGELGFLIVVNLLVFALAFFLDFFEIAFIIVPLLVPVASALGIDLIWFGVLLGINMQTSFMHPPFGFALFYLRSVAPREVKTTDIYWGAIPFLMIQVAMVAVVLNFPNLVLTEQTRAEKNGPVEFRLEAPDPGYLLPPR
;
A
#
# COMPACT_ATOMS: atom_id res chain seq x y z
N MET A 1 -13.16 2.33 39.41
CA MET A 1 -13.06 2.56 37.96
C MET A 1 -14.22 1.77 37.36
N SER A 2 -15.11 2.40 36.60
CA SER A 2 -16.23 1.68 35.97
C SER A 2 -15.74 0.88 34.77
N PHE A 3 -16.41 -0.24 34.46
CA PHE A 3 -16.08 -1.08 33.33
C PHE A 3 -16.13 -0.30 32.00
N GLU A 4 -17.11 0.58 31.84
CA GLU A 4 -17.28 1.43 30.63
C GLU A 4 -16.10 2.36 30.33
N LEU A 5 -15.26 2.68 31.32
CA LEU A 5 -14.08 3.54 31.13
C LEU A 5 -12.84 2.76 30.68
N MET A 6 -12.87 1.42 30.72
CA MET A 6 -11.69 0.61 30.40
C MET A 6 -11.26 0.73 28.94
N ALA A 7 -12.19 0.61 28.00
CA ALA A 7 -11.89 0.72 26.57
C ALA A 7 -11.39 2.11 26.16
N PRO A 8 -12.05 3.24 26.54
CA PRO A 8 -11.53 4.59 26.31
C PRO A 8 -10.13 4.81 26.89
N LEU A 9 -9.88 4.36 28.13
CA LEU A 9 -8.58 4.51 28.77
C LEU A 9 -7.51 3.67 28.11
N MET A 10 -7.84 2.44 27.66
CA MET A 10 -6.93 1.59 26.90
C MET A 10 -6.56 2.25 25.57
N PHE A 11 -7.51 2.87 24.87
CA PHE A 11 -7.24 3.58 23.64
C PHE A 11 -6.37 4.83 23.87
N CYS A 12 -6.65 5.62 24.92
CA CYS A 12 -5.78 6.74 25.32
C CYS A 12 -4.39 6.24 25.72
N GLY A 13 -4.30 5.13 26.44
CA GLY A 13 -3.06 4.48 26.82
C GLY A 13 -2.22 4.08 25.59
N LEU A 14 -2.86 3.55 24.56
CA LEU A 14 -2.20 3.24 23.30
C LEU A 14 -1.52 4.48 22.71
N VAL A 15 -2.24 5.61 22.63
CA VAL A 15 -1.67 6.87 22.11
C VAL A 15 -0.44 7.28 22.92
N VAL A 16 -0.50 7.17 24.25
CA VAL A 16 0.65 7.48 25.12
C VAL A 16 1.82 6.55 24.83
N PHE A 17 1.60 5.23 24.75
CA PHE A 17 2.66 4.27 24.44
C PHE A 17 3.30 4.53 23.06
N LEU A 18 2.51 4.90 22.05
CA LEU A 18 3.03 5.25 20.73
C LEU A 18 3.89 6.53 20.77
N LEU A 19 3.47 7.55 21.52
CA LEU A 19 4.21 8.79 21.68
C LEU A 19 5.52 8.64 22.45
N LEU A 20 5.69 7.56 23.23
CA LEU A 20 6.96 7.24 23.90
C LEU A 20 8.05 6.82 22.90
N GLY A 21 7.71 6.54 21.64
CA GLY A 21 8.68 6.24 20.58
C GLY A 21 9.23 4.81 20.60
N TYR A 22 8.62 3.90 21.35
CA TYR A 22 8.94 2.46 21.26
C TYR A 22 8.38 1.86 19.97
N PRO A 23 8.98 0.75 19.46
CA PRO A 23 8.43 0.06 18.30
C PRO A 23 6.96 -0.33 18.54
N VAL A 24 6.11 -0.05 17.57
CA VAL A 24 4.64 -0.14 17.69
C VAL A 24 4.15 -1.52 18.14
N ALA A 25 4.75 -2.58 17.62
CA ALA A 25 4.43 -3.95 18.02
C ALA A 25 4.52 -4.17 19.56
N PHE A 26 5.59 -3.64 20.16
CA PHE A 26 5.78 -3.74 21.62
C PHE A 26 4.86 -2.79 22.39
N SER A 27 4.61 -1.59 21.86
CA SER A 27 3.67 -0.62 22.45
C SER A 27 2.25 -1.20 22.53
N LEU A 28 1.80 -1.84 21.46
CA LEU A 28 0.49 -2.52 21.38
C LEU A 28 0.41 -3.68 22.40
N ALA A 29 1.40 -4.57 22.37
CA ALA A 29 1.43 -5.71 23.28
C ALA A 29 1.52 -5.27 24.75
N ALA A 30 2.38 -4.29 25.05
CA ALA A 30 2.54 -3.77 26.42
C ALA A 30 1.26 -3.10 26.94
N ASN A 31 0.61 -2.27 26.11
CA ASN A 31 -0.66 -1.65 26.46
C ASN A 31 -1.76 -2.71 26.67
N GLY A 32 -1.86 -3.69 25.76
CA GLY A 32 -2.79 -4.82 25.91
C GLY A 32 -2.58 -5.57 27.22
N LEU A 33 -1.36 -6.01 27.52
CA LEU A 33 -1.04 -6.74 28.74
C LEU A 33 -1.23 -5.90 30.01
N LEU A 34 -0.92 -4.60 29.97
CA LEU A 34 -1.17 -3.68 31.09
C LEU A 34 -2.66 -3.62 31.43
N PHE A 35 -3.51 -3.42 30.42
CA PHE A 35 -4.96 -3.36 30.64
C PHE A 35 -5.57 -4.72 30.94
N ALA A 36 -4.99 -5.83 30.44
CA ALA A 36 -5.35 -7.18 30.89
C ALA A 36 -5.08 -7.36 32.40
N PHE A 37 -3.92 -6.91 32.87
CA PHE A 37 -3.58 -6.95 34.29
C PHE A 37 -4.54 -6.09 35.12
N ILE A 38 -4.77 -4.83 34.73
CA ILE A 38 -5.70 -3.92 35.43
C ILE A 38 -7.12 -4.51 35.43
N GLY A 39 -7.61 -4.99 34.28
CA GLY A 39 -8.94 -5.59 34.14
C GLY A 39 -9.13 -6.83 35.01
N SER A 40 -8.09 -7.67 35.11
CA SER A 40 -8.11 -8.85 35.96
C SER A 40 -8.13 -8.46 37.44
N GLN A 41 -7.34 -7.49 37.89
CA GLN A 41 -7.35 -7.02 39.29
C GLN A 41 -8.69 -6.38 39.70
N LEU A 42 -9.40 -5.76 38.75
CA LEU A 42 -10.72 -5.18 38.96
C LEU A 42 -11.86 -6.20 38.79
N GLY A 43 -11.57 -7.46 38.44
CA GLY A 43 -12.56 -8.51 38.23
C GLY A 43 -13.38 -8.36 36.93
N PHE A 44 -12.92 -7.59 35.97
CA PHE A 44 -13.59 -7.35 34.69
C PHE A 44 -13.26 -8.41 33.63
N MET A 45 -12.12 -9.10 33.77
CA MET A 45 -11.72 -10.22 32.93
C MET A 45 -10.88 -11.23 33.68
N GLY A 46 -10.83 -12.49 33.20
CA GLY A 46 -9.96 -13.53 33.72
C GLY A 46 -8.64 -13.64 32.93
N PHE A 47 -7.52 -13.94 33.61
CA PHE A 47 -6.24 -14.19 32.93
C PHE A 47 -6.29 -15.44 32.02
N ASP A 48 -7.18 -16.39 32.30
CA ASP A 48 -7.45 -17.57 31.47
C ASP A 48 -7.88 -17.23 30.05
N GLN A 49 -8.53 -16.07 29.84
CA GLN A 49 -8.94 -15.60 28.53
C GLN A 49 -7.76 -15.27 27.61
N LEU A 50 -6.57 -14.98 28.17
CA LEU A 50 -5.34 -14.78 27.39
C LEU A 50 -4.78 -16.09 26.81
N GLN A 51 -5.29 -17.27 27.24
CA GLN A 51 -4.91 -18.54 26.64
C GLN A 51 -5.33 -18.67 25.17
N ALA A 52 -6.19 -17.79 24.67
CA ALA A 52 -6.49 -17.68 23.24
C ALA A 52 -5.36 -17.06 22.40
N LEU A 53 -4.35 -16.42 23.02
CA LEU A 53 -3.27 -15.76 22.29
C LEU A 53 -2.41 -16.72 21.46
N PRO A 54 -1.95 -17.87 21.96
CA PRO A 54 -1.15 -18.81 21.16
C PRO A 54 -1.86 -19.24 19.89
N ASP A 55 -3.14 -19.58 19.96
CA ASP A 55 -3.94 -19.99 18.79
C ASP A 55 -4.10 -18.86 17.77
N ARG A 56 -4.30 -17.64 18.25
CA ARG A 56 -4.38 -16.45 17.37
C ARG A 56 -3.04 -16.14 16.70
N VAL A 57 -1.93 -16.23 17.44
CA VAL A 57 -0.57 -16.07 16.88
C VAL A 57 -0.29 -17.17 15.85
N PHE A 58 -0.66 -18.41 16.14
CA PHE A 58 -0.54 -19.50 15.19
C PHE A 58 -1.38 -19.26 13.94
N GLY A 59 -2.61 -18.73 14.09
CA GLY A 59 -3.46 -18.34 12.98
C GLY A 59 -2.80 -17.29 12.06
N ILE A 60 -2.11 -16.29 12.63
CA ILE A 60 -1.33 -15.31 11.86
C ILE A 60 -0.19 -16.00 11.11
N MET A 61 0.57 -16.86 11.79
CA MET A 61 1.73 -17.54 11.19
C MET A 61 1.33 -18.53 10.07
N SER A 62 0.13 -19.09 10.15
CA SER A 62 -0.41 -20.03 9.16
C SER A 62 -1.28 -19.34 8.08
N ASN A 63 -1.43 -18.02 8.13
CA ASN A 63 -2.24 -17.28 7.16
C ASN A 63 -1.59 -17.27 5.77
N ALA A 64 -2.20 -18.00 4.83
CA ALA A 64 -1.69 -18.11 3.47
C ALA A 64 -1.66 -16.76 2.72
N THR A 65 -2.61 -15.86 2.98
CA THR A 65 -2.66 -14.54 2.33
C THR A 65 -1.45 -13.69 2.69
N LEU A 66 -1.02 -13.75 3.95
CA LEU A 66 0.14 -12.98 4.43
C LEU A 66 1.48 -13.47 3.84
N LEU A 67 1.55 -14.75 3.40
CA LEU A 67 2.72 -15.26 2.67
C LEU A 67 2.94 -14.56 1.32
N ALA A 68 1.93 -13.89 0.77
CA ALA A 68 2.11 -13.06 -0.42
C ALA A 68 3.06 -11.88 -0.17
N ILE A 69 3.12 -11.35 1.06
CA ILE A 69 3.97 -10.21 1.43
C ILE A 69 5.47 -10.46 1.13
N PRO A 70 6.10 -11.54 1.66
CA PRO A 70 7.51 -11.81 1.34
C PRO A 70 7.75 -12.06 -0.15
N PHE A 71 6.84 -12.73 -0.86
CA PHE A 71 7.03 -12.99 -2.29
C PHE A 71 6.98 -11.71 -3.13
N PHE A 72 5.99 -10.84 -2.93
CA PHE A 72 5.91 -9.56 -3.65
C PHE A 72 7.05 -8.62 -3.27
N THR A 73 7.43 -8.56 -1.99
CA THR A 73 8.58 -7.78 -1.55
C THR A 73 9.88 -8.25 -2.22
N PHE A 74 10.11 -9.55 -2.24
CA PHE A 74 11.29 -10.14 -2.87
C PHE A 74 11.31 -9.88 -4.38
N MET A 75 10.18 -10.11 -5.06
CA MET A 75 10.00 -9.80 -6.48
C MET A 75 10.41 -8.36 -6.77
N GLY A 76 9.86 -7.41 -6.02
CA GLY A 76 10.12 -6.00 -6.20
C GLY A 76 11.58 -5.63 -6.00
N LEU A 77 12.21 -6.13 -4.94
CA LEU A 77 13.62 -5.87 -4.63
C LEU A 77 14.58 -6.44 -5.69
N ILE A 78 14.29 -7.62 -6.23
CA ILE A 78 15.08 -8.19 -7.34
C ILE A 78 14.97 -7.32 -8.59
N LEU A 79 13.75 -6.90 -8.95
CA LEU A 79 13.51 -6.05 -10.12
C LEU A 79 14.17 -4.67 -9.98
N GLU A 80 14.04 -4.05 -8.82
CA GLU A 80 14.66 -2.75 -8.52
C GLU A 80 16.19 -2.83 -8.61
N ARG A 81 16.80 -3.74 -7.86
CA ARG A 81 18.27 -3.85 -7.77
C ARG A 81 18.94 -4.40 -9.01
N SER A 82 18.18 -5.02 -9.93
CA SER A 82 18.69 -5.45 -11.24
C SER A 82 18.89 -4.30 -12.23
N GLY A 83 18.63 -3.02 -11.83
CA GLY A 83 18.80 -1.83 -12.68
C GLY A 83 17.79 -1.71 -13.82
N MET A 84 16.68 -2.44 -13.74
CA MET A 84 15.59 -2.31 -14.73
C MET A 84 14.93 -0.94 -14.68
N ALA A 85 14.90 -0.31 -13.51
CA ALA A 85 14.39 1.05 -13.34
C ALA A 85 15.18 2.09 -14.17
N GLU A 86 16.51 1.94 -14.22
CA GLU A 86 17.39 2.81 -15.02
C GLU A 86 17.12 2.64 -16.52
N ASP A 87 17.02 1.38 -16.99
CA ASP A 87 16.73 1.07 -18.38
C ASP A 87 15.39 1.65 -18.84
N LEU A 88 14.36 1.54 -17.96
CA LEU A 88 13.04 2.11 -18.19
C LEU A 88 13.08 3.64 -18.28
N LEU A 89 13.72 4.27 -17.31
CA LEU A 89 13.77 5.74 -17.24
C LEU A 89 14.54 6.32 -18.41
N ASP A 90 15.69 5.74 -18.79
CA ASP A 90 16.44 6.20 -19.97
C ASP A 90 15.60 6.05 -21.25
N SER A 91 14.93 4.92 -21.42
CA SER A 91 14.14 4.65 -22.61
C SER A 91 12.91 5.56 -22.71
N LEU A 92 12.12 5.66 -21.63
CA LEU A 92 10.93 6.53 -21.60
C LEU A 92 11.30 8.01 -21.53
N GLY A 93 12.40 8.36 -20.84
CA GLY A 93 12.93 9.71 -20.79
C GLY A 93 13.31 10.24 -22.17
N GLN A 94 13.90 9.39 -23.03
CA GLN A 94 14.19 9.74 -24.41
C GLN A 94 12.93 9.76 -25.29
N LEU A 95 11.97 8.84 -25.06
CA LEU A 95 10.70 8.76 -25.80
C LEU A 95 9.85 10.02 -25.58
N PHE A 96 9.68 10.44 -24.36
CA PHE A 96 8.97 11.67 -24.00
C PHE A 96 9.84 12.93 -24.09
N GLY A 97 11.15 12.77 -24.30
CA GLY A 97 12.13 13.85 -24.31
C GLY A 97 11.80 15.07 -25.21
N PRO A 98 11.18 14.89 -26.38
CA PRO A 98 10.73 16.02 -27.23
C PRO A 98 9.66 16.88 -26.57
N LEU A 99 8.87 16.32 -25.65
CA LEU A 99 7.76 17.01 -25.00
C LEU A 99 8.26 17.87 -23.82
N ARG A 100 7.64 19.03 -23.61
CA ARG A 100 7.80 19.78 -22.36
C ARG A 100 7.22 18.95 -21.22
N GLY A 101 7.94 18.83 -20.12
CA GLY A 101 7.56 17.92 -19.05
C GLY A 101 7.89 16.43 -19.31
N GLY A 102 8.54 16.10 -20.44
CA GLY A 102 8.78 14.73 -20.87
C GLY A 102 9.46 13.83 -19.84
N LEU A 103 10.47 14.34 -19.12
CA LEU A 103 11.10 13.58 -18.03
C LEU A 103 10.13 13.34 -16.85
N ALA A 104 9.28 14.32 -16.52
CA ALA A 104 8.29 14.14 -15.46
C ALA A 104 7.22 13.12 -15.87
N PHE A 105 6.79 13.10 -17.15
CA PHE A 105 5.93 12.02 -17.67
C PHE A 105 6.61 10.65 -17.57
N ALA A 106 7.89 10.56 -17.96
CA ALA A 106 8.65 9.33 -17.83
C ALA A 106 8.72 8.86 -16.36
N VAL A 107 8.96 9.78 -15.42
CA VAL A 107 9.00 9.49 -13.98
C VAL A 107 7.67 8.94 -13.48
N VAL A 108 6.53 9.53 -13.87
CA VAL A 108 5.21 9.01 -13.48
C VAL A 108 4.97 7.61 -14.06
N CYS A 109 5.26 7.39 -15.34
CA CYS A 109 5.06 6.09 -15.98
C CYS A 109 6.00 5.01 -15.42
N VAL A 110 7.29 5.32 -15.24
CA VAL A 110 8.26 4.39 -14.65
C VAL A 110 7.93 4.14 -13.20
N GLY A 111 7.57 5.19 -12.44
CA GLY A 111 7.14 5.07 -11.04
C GLY A 111 5.92 4.16 -10.89
N ALA A 112 4.92 4.28 -11.78
CA ALA A 112 3.76 3.39 -11.80
C ALA A 112 4.13 1.94 -12.13
N LEU A 113 5.03 1.70 -13.08
CA LEU A 113 5.53 0.36 -13.40
C LEU A 113 6.33 -0.24 -12.25
N LEU A 114 7.21 0.54 -11.62
CA LEU A 114 7.94 0.12 -10.43
C LEU A 114 6.99 -0.12 -9.26
N ALA A 115 6.01 0.75 -9.08
CA ALA A 115 4.97 0.61 -8.08
C ALA A 115 4.27 -0.75 -8.18
N ALA A 116 3.83 -1.11 -9.39
CA ALA A 116 3.18 -2.39 -9.67
C ALA A 116 4.12 -3.61 -9.52
N THR A 117 5.43 -3.42 -9.52
CA THR A 117 6.39 -4.52 -9.36
C THR A 117 6.97 -4.62 -7.96
N THR A 118 7.13 -3.50 -7.25
CA THR A 118 7.80 -3.48 -5.93
C THR A 118 6.82 -3.54 -4.77
N GLY A 119 5.66 -2.91 -4.89
CA GLY A 119 4.70 -2.77 -3.79
C GLY A 119 5.25 -2.01 -2.56
N VAL A 120 6.48 -1.49 -2.62
CA VAL A 120 7.19 -0.85 -1.50
C VAL A 120 7.56 0.59 -1.85
N VAL A 121 6.97 1.56 -1.16
CA VAL A 121 7.17 3.00 -1.40
C VAL A 121 8.63 3.42 -1.22
N ALA A 122 9.28 2.96 -0.14
CA ALA A 122 10.67 3.32 0.16
C ALA A 122 11.61 3.00 -1.01
N ALA A 123 11.51 1.77 -1.52
CA ALA A 123 12.32 1.28 -2.63
C ALA A 123 12.09 2.14 -3.88
N SER A 124 10.84 2.33 -4.27
CA SER A 124 10.47 3.12 -5.45
C SER A 124 10.93 4.57 -5.36
N VAL A 125 10.72 5.24 -4.23
CA VAL A 125 11.11 6.66 -4.05
C VAL A 125 12.63 6.82 -4.03
N ILE A 126 13.36 5.95 -3.34
CA ILE A 126 14.82 5.99 -3.28
C ILE A 126 15.42 5.75 -4.66
N ALA A 127 14.99 4.69 -5.36
CA ALA A 127 15.49 4.37 -6.69
C ALA A 127 15.23 5.52 -7.67
N MET A 128 13.98 6.01 -7.73
CA MET A 128 13.62 7.14 -8.59
C MET A 128 14.35 8.43 -8.18
N GLY A 129 14.57 8.66 -6.88
CA GLY A 129 15.31 9.81 -6.38
C GLY A 129 16.78 9.78 -6.83
N LEU A 130 17.43 8.64 -6.74
CA LEU A 130 18.84 8.48 -7.16
C LEU A 130 19.03 8.62 -8.67
N ILE A 131 18.10 8.07 -9.45
CA ILE A 131 18.21 8.02 -10.92
C ILE A 131 17.65 9.28 -11.57
N SER A 132 16.41 9.67 -11.21
CA SER A 132 15.65 10.70 -11.92
C SER A 132 16.00 12.12 -11.48
N LEU A 133 16.17 12.33 -10.17
CA LEU A 133 16.34 13.69 -9.62
C LEU A 133 17.59 14.40 -10.17
N PRO A 134 18.80 13.78 -10.18
CA PRO A 134 19.98 14.42 -10.76
C PRO A 134 19.82 14.76 -12.26
N ILE A 135 19.14 13.86 -13.00
CA ILE A 135 18.89 14.06 -14.44
C ILE A 135 17.93 15.24 -14.64
N MET A 136 16.82 15.30 -13.90
CA MET A 136 15.85 16.39 -13.99
C MET A 136 16.49 17.74 -13.64
N LEU A 137 17.29 17.81 -12.58
CA LEU A 137 18.01 19.02 -12.17
C LEU A 137 19.03 19.45 -13.22
N ARG A 138 19.79 18.52 -13.79
CA ARG A 138 20.75 18.79 -14.86
C ARG A 138 20.11 19.44 -16.09
N TYR A 139 18.87 19.06 -16.41
CA TYR A 139 18.13 19.62 -17.54
C TYR A 139 17.22 20.80 -17.16
N GLY A 140 17.41 21.37 -15.97
CA GLY A 140 16.78 22.63 -15.57
C GLY A 140 15.33 22.51 -15.11
N TYR A 141 14.89 21.33 -14.68
CA TYR A 141 13.58 21.19 -14.05
C TYR A 141 13.51 21.94 -12.73
N ASP A 142 12.36 22.53 -12.45
CA ASP A 142 12.07 23.11 -11.14
C ASP A 142 12.22 22.05 -10.04
N LYS A 143 12.92 22.39 -8.94
CA LYS A 143 13.23 21.48 -7.84
C LYS A 143 11.97 20.94 -7.18
N ARG A 144 10.93 21.77 -7.05
CA ARG A 144 9.66 21.38 -6.45
C ARG A 144 8.91 20.40 -7.32
N LEU A 145 8.86 20.66 -8.65
CA LEU A 145 8.25 19.71 -9.58
C LEU A 145 8.98 18.37 -9.58
N ALA A 146 10.33 18.39 -9.69
CA ALA A 146 11.13 17.18 -9.75
C ALA A 146 10.97 16.33 -8.50
N THR A 147 11.04 16.95 -7.32
CA THR A 147 10.88 16.23 -6.04
C THR A 147 9.45 15.75 -5.82
N GLY A 148 8.46 16.58 -6.14
CA GLY A 148 7.05 16.23 -5.98
C GLY A 148 6.63 15.06 -6.86
N VAL A 149 7.00 15.07 -8.15
CA VAL A 149 6.64 14.00 -9.08
C VAL A 149 7.32 12.67 -8.71
N ILE A 150 8.56 12.70 -8.24
CA ILE A 150 9.28 11.49 -7.79
C ILE A 150 8.61 10.91 -6.54
N ALA A 151 8.35 11.72 -5.52
CA ALA A 151 7.69 11.27 -4.31
C ALA A 151 6.28 10.72 -4.62
N ALA A 152 5.48 11.44 -5.40
CA ALA A 152 4.12 11.04 -5.74
C ALA A 152 4.08 9.75 -6.57
N SER A 153 4.94 9.62 -7.60
CA SER A 153 4.99 8.41 -8.42
C SER A 153 5.42 7.18 -7.62
N GLY A 154 6.34 7.34 -6.66
CA GLY A 154 6.73 6.25 -5.78
C GLY A 154 5.61 5.81 -4.82
N THR A 155 4.73 6.72 -4.39
CA THR A 155 3.59 6.35 -3.53
C THR A 155 2.48 5.61 -4.26
N LEU A 156 2.46 5.59 -5.59
CA LEU A 156 1.54 4.76 -6.38
C LEU A 156 1.66 3.27 -6.06
N ALA A 157 2.81 2.83 -5.49
CA ALA A 157 3.03 1.46 -5.04
C ALA A 157 2.01 0.96 -4.00
N GLN A 158 1.29 1.86 -3.36
CA GLN A 158 0.27 1.49 -2.38
C GLN A 158 -1.06 1.11 -3.01
N ILE A 159 -1.40 1.71 -4.14
CA ILE A 159 -2.73 1.55 -4.74
C ILE A 159 -2.71 0.82 -6.08
N ILE A 160 -1.61 0.86 -6.85
CA ILE A 160 -1.50 0.11 -8.11
C ILE A 160 -1.27 -1.37 -7.80
N PRO A 161 -2.16 -2.29 -8.22
CA PRO A 161 -1.94 -3.72 -8.05
C PRO A 161 -0.72 -4.23 -8.86
N PRO A 162 -0.01 -5.25 -8.34
CA PRO A 162 -0.13 -5.86 -7.03
C PRO A 162 0.49 -4.99 -5.92
N SER A 163 -0.29 -4.66 -4.90
CA SER A 163 0.11 -3.78 -3.79
C SER A 163 0.06 -4.53 -2.46
N LEU A 164 1.10 -4.35 -1.63
CA LEU A 164 1.14 -4.91 -0.27
C LEU A 164 0.08 -4.29 0.63
N VAL A 165 -0.23 -3.01 0.45
CA VAL A 165 -1.27 -2.31 1.21
C VAL A 165 -2.63 -2.96 0.98
N LEU A 166 -2.95 -3.24 -0.29
CA LEU A 166 -4.23 -3.86 -0.64
C LEU A 166 -4.33 -5.31 -0.16
N ILE A 167 -3.22 -6.07 -0.10
CA ILE A 167 -3.19 -7.41 0.51
C ILE A 167 -3.56 -7.33 1.98
N VAL A 168 -2.89 -6.43 2.70
CA VAL A 168 -3.11 -6.24 4.15
C VAL A 168 -4.53 -5.75 4.43
N LEU A 169 -5.02 -4.79 3.67
CA LEU A 169 -6.40 -4.31 3.81
C LEU A 169 -7.41 -5.41 3.51
N ALA A 170 -7.20 -6.20 2.45
CA ALA A 170 -8.09 -7.32 2.13
C ALA A 170 -8.13 -8.36 3.26
N ASP A 171 -6.98 -8.70 3.83
CA ASP A 171 -6.86 -9.62 4.98
C ASP A 171 -7.62 -9.08 6.20
N GLN A 172 -7.41 -7.81 6.55
CA GLN A 172 -8.03 -7.19 7.73
C GLN A 172 -9.55 -6.95 7.55
N LEU A 173 -10.00 -6.70 6.32
CA LEU A 173 -11.41 -6.54 5.99
C LEU A 173 -12.13 -7.89 5.76
N GLY A 174 -11.38 -8.99 5.70
CA GLY A 174 -11.93 -10.32 5.42
C GLY A 174 -12.50 -10.48 4.01
N VAL A 175 -11.93 -9.77 3.02
CA VAL A 175 -12.35 -9.80 1.61
C VAL A 175 -11.28 -10.42 0.71
N SER A 176 -11.69 -10.82 -0.50
CA SER A 176 -10.76 -11.36 -1.50
C SER A 176 -9.71 -10.33 -1.93
N VAL A 177 -8.43 -10.70 -1.91
CA VAL A 177 -7.34 -9.85 -2.45
C VAL A 177 -7.52 -9.61 -3.95
N GLY A 178 -8.02 -10.62 -4.69
CA GLY A 178 -8.29 -10.47 -6.12
C GLY A 178 -9.34 -9.40 -6.40
N ASP A 179 -10.41 -9.37 -5.60
CA ASP A 179 -11.48 -8.38 -5.75
C ASP A 179 -11.04 -6.99 -5.28
N MET A 180 -10.23 -6.93 -4.21
CA MET A 180 -9.59 -5.69 -3.78
C MET A 180 -8.69 -5.10 -4.89
N TYR A 181 -7.92 -5.93 -5.58
CA TYR A 181 -7.09 -5.52 -6.71
C TYR A 181 -7.93 -5.04 -7.91
N ARG A 182 -9.01 -5.77 -8.24
CA ARG A 182 -9.95 -5.35 -9.31
C ARG A 182 -10.57 -3.99 -8.98
N GLY A 183 -11.04 -3.81 -7.75
CA GLY A 183 -11.64 -2.56 -7.29
C GLY A 183 -10.67 -1.38 -7.28
N ALA A 184 -9.39 -1.62 -6.97
CA ALA A 184 -8.38 -0.58 -6.91
C ALA A 184 -7.85 -0.15 -8.28
N LEU A 185 -7.98 -0.99 -9.33
CA LEU A 185 -7.33 -0.76 -10.62
C LEU A 185 -7.77 0.55 -11.28
N VAL A 186 -9.08 0.79 -11.36
CA VAL A 186 -9.61 2.02 -11.99
C VAL A 186 -9.21 3.27 -11.20
N PRO A 187 -9.43 3.35 -9.87
CA PRO A 187 -8.95 4.47 -9.06
C PRO A 187 -7.45 4.73 -9.17
N ALA A 188 -6.62 3.68 -9.20
CA ALA A 188 -5.18 3.78 -9.32
C ALA A 188 -4.74 4.39 -10.67
N LEU A 189 -5.34 3.93 -11.78
CA LEU A 189 -5.07 4.47 -13.11
C LEU A 189 -5.58 5.91 -13.25
N MET A 190 -6.71 6.24 -12.64
CA MET A 190 -7.21 7.62 -12.59
C MET A 190 -6.26 8.52 -11.84
N LEU A 191 -5.74 8.10 -10.68
CA LEU A 191 -4.77 8.87 -9.91
C LEU A 191 -3.48 9.11 -10.69
N MET A 192 -2.95 8.08 -11.34
CA MET A 192 -1.81 8.21 -12.26
C MET A 192 -2.12 9.20 -13.38
N GLY A 193 -3.31 9.10 -13.99
CA GLY A 193 -3.77 10.03 -15.02
C GLY A 193 -3.83 11.47 -14.55
N LEU A 194 -4.33 11.72 -13.33
CA LEU A 194 -4.36 13.04 -12.72
C LEU A 194 -2.96 13.61 -12.49
N TYR A 195 -1.97 12.79 -12.11
CA TYR A 195 -0.58 13.23 -12.03
C TYR A 195 -0.03 13.65 -13.40
N LEU A 196 -0.32 12.87 -14.45
CA LEU A 196 0.07 13.22 -15.83
C LEU A 196 -0.61 14.51 -16.29
N VAL A 197 -1.90 14.71 -16.00
CA VAL A 197 -2.64 15.93 -16.31
C VAL A 197 -2.04 17.13 -15.57
N TYR A 198 -1.70 17.00 -14.30
CA TYR A 198 -1.04 18.05 -13.53
C TYR A 198 0.32 18.44 -14.13
N VAL A 199 1.16 17.46 -14.47
CA VAL A 199 2.46 17.70 -15.14
C VAL A 199 2.26 18.40 -16.48
N LEU A 200 1.27 17.96 -17.27
CA LEU A 200 0.93 18.60 -18.55
C LEU A 200 0.51 20.05 -18.34
N ALA A 201 -0.45 20.30 -17.45
CA ALA A 201 -0.95 21.64 -17.15
C ALA A 201 0.20 22.56 -16.70
N LEU A 202 1.06 22.10 -15.80
CA LEU A 202 2.20 22.86 -15.31
C LEU A 202 3.22 23.14 -16.43
N SER A 203 3.47 22.17 -17.32
CA SER A 203 4.40 22.34 -18.46
C SER A 203 3.90 23.34 -19.50
N LEU A 204 2.58 23.52 -19.61
CA LEU A 204 1.95 24.51 -20.50
C LEU A 204 1.92 25.91 -19.86
N VAL A 205 1.57 25.99 -18.55
CA VAL A 205 1.45 27.28 -17.84
C VAL A 205 2.81 27.86 -17.46
N ARG A 206 3.78 27.00 -17.09
CA ARG A 206 5.14 27.39 -16.70
C ARG A 206 6.19 26.58 -17.49
N PRO A 207 6.41 26.90 -18.77
CA PRO A 207 7.32 26.14 -19.65
C PRO A 207 8.76 26.02 -19.12
N GLY A 208 9.21 27.02 -18.35
CA GLY A 208 10.53 27.03 -17.72
C GLY A 208 10.69 26.06 -16.55
N ALA A 209 9.59 25.61 -15.92
CA ALA A 209 9.64 24.66 -14.83
C ALA A 209 9.84 23.20 -15.29
N ALA A 210 9.49 22.88 -16.53
CA ALA A 210 9.54 21.54 -17.10
C ALA A 210 10.03 21.56 -18.54
N PRO A 211 11.30 21.90 -18.80
CA PRO A 211 11.84 22.02 -20.16
C PRO A 211 11.88 20.67 -20.88
N ALA A 212 11.79 20.71 -22.22
CA ALA A 212 12.03 19.55 -23.05
C ALA A 212 13.51 19.18 -23.04
N LEU A 213 13.84 17.90 -23.23
CA LEU A 213 15.23 17.45 -23.39
C LEU A 213 15.86 18.11 -24.64
N PRO A 214 17.06 18.66 -24.50
CA PRO A 214 17.78 19.23 -25.65
C PRO A 214 18.08 18.15 -26.70
N ARG A 215 18.15 18.55 -27.98
CA ARG A 215 18.40 17.60 -29.06
C ARG A 215 19.70 16.82 -28.90
N THR A 216 20.70 17.43 -28.28
CA THR A 216 22.01 16.82 -27.99
C THR A 216 21.94 15.67 -26.96
N ALA A 217 20.94 15.67 -26.10
CA ALA A 217 20.73 14.61 -25.10
C ALA A 217 19.88 13.44 -25.64
N ARG A 218 19.24 13.63 -26.81
CA ARG A 218 18.43 12.60 -27.45
C ARG A 218 19.30 11.80 -28.40
N THR A 219 19.80 10.65 -27.92
CA THR A 219 20.75 9.81 -28.67
C THR A 219 20.07 8.85 -29.63
N LEU A 220 18.81 8.48 -29.38
CA LEU A 220 18.03 7.53 -30.17
C LEU A 220 16.84 8.19 -30.82
N HIS A 221 16.52 7.79 -32.05
CA HIS A 221 15.41 8.35 -32.82
C HIS A 221 14.69 7.25 -33.60
N GLY A 222 13.42 7.50 -33.94
CA GLY A 222 12.63 6.63 -34.80
C GLY A 222 12.43 5.20 -34.28
N PRO A 223 12.45 4.19 -35.15
CA PRO A 223 12.17 2.78 -34.78
C PRO A 223 13.10 2.23 -33.72
N ALA A 224 14.37 2.65 -33.71
CA ALA A 224 15.35 2.18 -32.72
C ALA A 224 14.98 2.62 -31.28
N LEU A 225 14.43 3.84 -31.12
CA LEU A 225 13.96 4.34 -29.83
C LEU A 225 12.74 3.54 -29.36
N TRP A 226 11.75 3.32 -30.23
CA TRP A 226 10.58 2.50 -29.92
C TRP A 226 10.96 1.06 -29.58
N GLY A 227 11.88 0.45 -30.35
CA GLY A 227 12.41 -0.87 -30.06
C GLY A 227 13.06 -0.96 -28.69
N LYS A 228 13.91 0.01 -28.33
CA LYS A 228 14.55 0.06 -27.01
C LYS A 228 13.51 0.22 -25.88
N ALA A 229 12.53 1.11 -26.06
CA ALA A 229 11.47 1.33 -25.08
C ALA A 229 10.62 0.07 -24.87
N LEU A 230 10.22 -0.62 -25.95
CA LEU A 230 9.46 -1.87 -25.88
C LEU A 230 10.27 -2.97 -25.18
N VAL A 231 11.54 -3.14 -25.51
CA VAL A 231 12.41 -4.14 -24.87
C VAL A 231 12.61 -3.85 -23.37
N ALA A 232 12.69 -2.56 -22.99
CA ALA A 232 12.81 -2.19 -21.59
C ALA A 232 11.49 -2.40 -20.81
N MET A 233 10.33 -2.09 -21.43
CA MET A 233 9.01 -2.20 -20.79
C MET A 233 8.45 -3.62 -20.77
N ALA A 234 8.76 -4.45 -21.78
CA ALA A 234 8.17 -5.77 -21.92
C ALA A 234 8.41 -6.67 -20.70
N PRO A 235 9.61 -6.80 -20.12
CA PRO A 235 9.82 -7.69 -18.98
C PRO A 235 8.95 -7.37 -17.77
N PRO A 236 8.91 -6.13 -17.23
CA PRO A 236 8.05 -5.82 -16.09
C PRO A 236 6.56 -5.93 -16.44
N LEU A 237 6.14 -5.53 -17.65
CA LEU A 237 4.74 -5.66 -18.07
C LEU A 237 4.30 -7.12 -18.18
N VAL A 238 5.12 -7.99 -18.77
CA VAL A 238 4.84 -9.43 -18.86
C VAL A 238 4.72 -10.02 -17.45
N LEU A 239 5.59 -9.62 -16.53
CA LEU A 239 5.56 -10.11 -15.16
C LEU A 239 4.30 -9.65 -14.42
N ILE A 240 3.95 -8.36 -14.53
CA ILE A 240 2.72 -7.79 -13.95
C ILE A 240 1.50 -8.53 -14.53
N PHE A 241 1.44 -8.68 -15.85
CA PHE A 241 0.33 -9.35 -16.53
C PHE A 241 0.22 -10.82 -16.12
N LEU A 242 1.35 -11.52 -15.99
CA LEU A 242 1.37 -12.91 -15.55
C LEU A 242 0.84 -13.03 -14.11
N VAL A 243 1.28 -12.17 -13.21
CA VAL A 243 0.86 -12.19 -11.80
C VAL A 243 -0.61 -11.76 -11.66
N LEU A 244 -0.97 -10.57 -12.14
CA LEU A 244 -2.35 -10.07 -12.01
C LEU A 244 -3.33 -10.84 -12.87
N GLY A 245 -2.94 -11.23 -14.09
CA GLY A 245 -3.79 -12.00 -14.99
C GLY A 245 -4.19 -13.34 -14.39
N THR A 246 -3.26 -14.07 -13.79
CA THR A 246 -3.56 -15.36 -13.15
C THR A 246 -4.44 -15.20 -11.90
N ILE A 247 -4.23 -14.14 -11.11
CA ILE A 247 -5.09 -13.82 -9.96
C ILE A 247 -6.50 -13.42 -10.42
N PHE A 248 -6.62 -12.56 -11.43
CA PHE A 248 -7.93 -12.11 -11.94
C PHE A 248 -8.74 -13.22 -12.62
N LEU A 249 -8.08 -14.18 -13.26
CA LEU A 249 -8.71 -15.35 -13.84
C LEU A 249 -9.04 -16.42 -12.80
N GLY A 250 -8.64 -16.26 -11.54
CA GLY A 250 -8.84 -17.24 -10.48
C GLY A 250 -7.97 -18.50 -10.64
N ILE A 251 -6.91 -18.45 -11.47
CA ILE A 251 -5.99 -19.57 -11.72
C ILE A 251 -4.98 -19.70 -10.57
N ALA A 252 -4.58 -18.57 -9.99
CA ALA A 252 -3.62 -18.52 -8.90
C ALA A 252 -4.15 -17.69 -7.74
N THR A 253 -3.85 -18.13 -6.52
CA THR A 253 -4.01 -17.33 -5.30
C THR A 253 -2.99 -16.18 -5.30
N PRO A 254 -3.19 -15.12 -4.49
CA PRO A 254 -2.21 -14.04 -4.35
C PRO A 254 -0.81 -14.53 -3.97
N THR A 255 -0.72 -15.56 -3.13
CA THR A 255 0.54 -16.17 -2.71
C THR A 255 1.24 -16.91 -3.85
N GLU A 256 0.50 -17.70 -4.61
CA GLU A 256 1.02 -18.38 -5.82
C GLU A 256 1.44 -17.36 -6.88
N GLY A 257 0.61 -16.33 -7.13
CA GLY A 257 0.94 -15.22 -8.01
C GLY A 257 2.22 -14.50 -7.57
N GLY A 258 2.38 -14.24 -6.27
CA GLY A 258 3.59 -13.68 -5.70
C GLY A 258 4.83 -14.57 -5.89
N ALA A 259 4.69 -15.89 -5.66
CA ALA A 259 5.76 -16.86 -5.87
C ALA A 259 6.18 -16.95 -7.35
N MET A 260 5.20 -16.96 -8.28
CA MET A 260 5.44 -16.88 -9.72
C MET A 260 6.16 -15.58 -10.09
N GLY A 261 5.72 -14.46 -9.52
CA GLY A 261 6.35 -13.16 -9.69
C GLY A 261 7.80 -13.13 -9.20
N ALA A 262 8.07 -13.65 -8.01
CA ALA A 262 9.42 -13.76 -7.43
C ALA A 262 10.34 -14.62 -8.31
N THR A 263 9.85 -15.76 -8.77
CA THR A 263 10.58 -16.65 -9.69
C THR A 263 10.84 -15.97 -11.03
N GLY A 264 9.83 -15.31 -11.60
CA GLY A 264 9.95 -14.56 -12.84
C GLY A 264 10.96 -13.42 -12.75
N ALA A 265 10.99 -12.69 -11.62
CA ALA A 265 11.97 -11.63 -11.38
C ALA A 265 13.42 -12.18 -11.33
N LEU A 266 13.63 -13.32 -10.67
CA LEU A 266 14.93 -14.01 -10.66
C LEU A 266 15.35 -14.42 -12.06
N VAL A 267 14.46 -15.04 -12.84
CA VAL A 267 14.73 -15.43 -14.22
C VAL A 267 15.09 -14.22 -15.07
N LEU A 268 14.36 -13.11 -14.95
CA LEU A 268 14.64 -11.89 -15.68
C LEU A 268 16.00 -11.28 -15.31
N ALA A 269 16.35 -11.25 -14.01
CA ALA A 269 17.65 -10.77 -13.53
C ALA A 269 18.80 -11.65 -14.04
N LEU A 270 18.58 -12.97 -14.09
CA LEU A 270 19.54 -13.94 -14.63
C LEU A 270 19.74 -13.77 -16.15
N LEU A 271 18.66 -13.65 -16.92
CA LEU A 271 18.70 -13.44 -18.38
C LEU A 271 19.41 -12.12 -18.74
N LYS A 272 19.20 -11.07 -17.94
CA LYS A 272 19.92 -9.80 -18.08
C LYS A 272 21.37 -9.85 -17.55
N ARG A 273 21.83 -10.99 -17.02
CA ARG A 273 23.17 -11.16 -16.41
C ARG A 273 23.44 -10.15 -15.29
N ARG A 274 22.42 -9.72 -14.59
CA ARG A 274 22.48 -8.76 -13.47
C ARG A 274 22.25 -9.42 -12.11
N LEU A 275 22.00 -10.73 -12.06
CA LEU A 275 21.87 -11.49 -10.83
C LEU A 275 23.26 -11.79 -10.25
N SER A 276 23.53 -11.30 -9.04
CA SER A 276 24.71 -11.62 -8.25
C SER A 276 24.31 -12.21 -6.91
N LEU A 277 25.19 -12.95 -6.26
CA LEU A 277 24.95 -13.50 -4.93
C LEU A 277 24.74 -12.38 -3.89
N GLU A 278 25.46 -11.27 -4.04
CA GLU A 278 25.31 -10.10 -3.18
C GLU A 278 23.93 -9.47 -3.32
N LEU A 279 23.44 -9.28 -4.58
CA LEU A 279 22.09 -8.78 -4.84
C LEU A 279 21.03 -9.70 -4.22
N LEU A 280 21.19 -11.02 -4.41
CA LEU A 280 20.27 -12.02 -3.86
C LEU A 280 20.22 -11.94 -2.34
N ARG A 281 21.39 -11.91 -1.68
CA ARG A 281 21.49 -11.80 -0.22
C ARG A 281 20.85 -10.54 0.29
N GLN A 282 21.13 -9.38 -0.32
CA GLN A 282 20.54 -8.10 0.08
C GLN A 282 19.02 -8.08 -0.11
N ALA A 283 18.50 -8.67 -1.19
CA ALA A 283 17.06 -8.80 -1.41
C ALA A 283 16.41 -9.69 -0.34
N MET A 284 17.04 -10.83 -0.01
CA MET A 284 16.56 -11.72 1.05
C MET A 284 16.59 -11.05 2.43
N ASP A 285 17.67 -10.37 2.79
CA ASP A 285 17.80 -9.66 4.07
C ASP A 285 16.73 -8.56 4.20
N SER A 286 16.49 -7.80 3.13
CA SER A 286 15.47 -6.74 3.13
C SER A 286 14.05 -7.33 3.21
N THR A 287 13.78 -8.41 2.50
CA THR A 287 12.50 -9.14 2.56
C THR A 287 12.25 -9.68 3.96
N LEU A 288 13.26 -10.32 4.56
CA LEU A 288 13.17 -10.86 5.92
C LEU A 288 12.86 -9.76 6.94
N ARG A 289 13.54 -8.62 6.85
CA ARG A 289 13.31 -7.47 7.75
C ARG A 289 11.88 -6.95 7.65
N LEU A 290 11.39 -6.71 6.43
CA LEU A 290 10.03 -6.21 6.22
C LEU A 290 8.98 -7.22 6.68
N THR A 291 9.13 -8.49 6.31
CA THR A 291 8.19 -9.54 6.71
C THR A 291 8.15 -9.70 8.23
N SER A 292 9.32 -9.73 8.88
CA SER A 292 9.39 -9.80 10.35
C SER A 292 8.74 -8.59 11.01
N PHE A 293 8.98 -7.39 10.50
CA PHE A 293 8.35 -6.15 10.98
C PHE A 293 6.82 -6.24 10.92
N VAL A 294 6.27 -6.66 9.77
CA VAL A 294 4.82 -6.82 9.59
C VAL A 294 4.24 -7.87 10.54
N MET A 295 4.90 -9.04 10.66
CA MET A 295 4.46 -10.11 11.56
C MET A 295 4.48 -9.67 13.03
N PHE A 296 5.50 -8.92 13.45
CA PHE A 296 5.57 -8.41 14.82
C PHE A 296 4.46 -7.40 15.13
N ILE A 297 4.10 -6.52 14.19
CA ILE A 297 2.97 -5.60 14.36
C ILE A 297 1.67 -6.39 14.49
N LEU A 298 1.44 -7.40 13.64
CA LEU A 298 0.26 -8.26 13.72
C LEU A 298 0.13 -8.98 15.07
N ILE A 299 1.22 -9.53 15.59
CA ILE A 299 1.24 -10.19 16.90
C ILE A 299 0.90 -9.17 18.00
N GLY A 300 1.56 -8.01 18.00
CA GLY A 300 1.30 -6.94 18.96
C GLY A 300 -0.14 -6.43 18.91
N SER A 301 -0.66 -6.20 17.70
CA SER A 301 -2.03 -5.80 17.44
C SER A 301 -3.04 -6.87 17.92
N THR A 302 -2.73 -8.15 17.76
CA THR A 302 -3.58 -9.26 18.24
C THR A 302 -3.69 -9.28 19.75
N VAL A 303 -2.59 -9.01 20.48
CA VAL A 303 -2.62 -8.88 21.95
C VAL A 303 -3.51 -7.71 22.35
N PHE A 304 -3.33 -6.55 21.73
CA PHE A 304 -4.17 -5.37 21.97
C PHE A 304 -5.64 -5.64 21.68
N SER A 305 -5.95 -6.13 20.47
CA SER A 305 -7.33 -6.35 20.02
C SER A 305 -8.07 -7.39 20.86
N LEU A 306 -7.39 -8.45 21.30
CA LEU A 306 -8.01 -9.45 22.20
C LEU A 306 -8.47 -8.79 23.49
N VAL A 307 -7.57 -8.06 24.15
CA VAL A 307 -7.89 -7.42 25.45
C VAL A 307 -8.91 -6.32 25.27
N PHE A 308 -8.81 -5.53 24.19
CA PHE A 308 -9.75 -4.47 23.88
C PHE A 308 -11.19 -5.02 23.73
N ARG A 309 -11.36 -6.14 23.01
CA ARG A 309 -12.65 -6.83 22.91
C ARG A 309 -13.16 -7.38 24.23
N LEU A 310 -12.26 -7.98 25.05
CA LEU A 310 -12.64 -8.49 26.37
C LEU A 310 -13.09 -7.38 27.33
N LEU A 311 -12.66 -6.15 27.09
CA LEU A 311 -13.05 -4.96 27.83
C LEU A 311 -14.18 -4.16 27.14
N ASP A 312 -14.94 -4.81 26.24
CA ASP A 312 -16.10 -4.26 25.51
C ASP A 312 -15.77 -3.07 24.61
N GLY A 313 -14.54 -3.05 24.10
CA GLY A 313 -14.05 -1.99 23.25
C GLY A 313 -14.75 -1.91 21.90
N ASP A 314 -15.15 -3.04 21.31
CA ASP A 314 -15.89 -3.07 20.06
C ASP A 314 -17.24 -2.36 20.19
N THR A 315 -18.00 -2.63 21.26
CA THR A 315 -19.30 -1.96 21.55
C THR A 315 -19.12 -0.47 21.80
N TRP A 316 -18.03 -0.08 22.49
CA TRP A 316 -17.71 1.33 22.70
C TRP A 316 -17.45 2.07 21.38
N VAL A 317 -16.63 1.49 20.48
CA VAL A 317 -16.35 2.06 19.16
C VAL A 317 -17.62 2.11 18.31
N GLU A 318 -18.40 1.02 18.30
CA GLU A 318 -19.66 0.93 17.57
C GLU A 318 -20.64 2.03 18.06
N GLY A 319 -20.83 2.18 19.36
CA GLY A 319 -21.69 3.23 19.94
C GLY A 319 -21.23 4.65 19.61
N LEU A 320 -19.90 4.86 19.54
CA LEU A 320 -19.32 6.16 19.16
C LEU A 320 -19.57 6.49 17.68
N LEU A 321 -19.41 5.52 16.81
CA LEU A 321 -19.40 5.72 15.36
C LEU A 321 -20.79 5.60 14.72
N THR A 322 -21.66 4.72 15.24
CA THR A 322 -23.04 4.60 14.75
C THR A 322 -23.92 5.79 15.17
N GLY A 323 -23.57 6.46 16.27
CA GLY A 323 -24.23 7.69 16.73
C GLY A 323 -23.89 8.95 15.92
N LEU A 324 -23.02 8.85 14.90
CA LEU A 324 -22.62 10.02 14.11
C LEU A 324 -23.78 10.54 13.24
N PRO A 325 -23.95 11.89 13.16
CA PRO A 325 -24.95 12.47 12.27
C PRO A 325 -24.58 12.19 10.81
N GLY A 326 -25.59 11.84 9.99
CA GLY A 326 -25.41 11.57 8.55
C GLY A 326 -25.28 10.09 8.19
N GLY A 327 -25.38 9.16 9.16
CA GLY A 327 -25.35 7.72 8.90
C GLY A 327 -24.08 7.26 8.18
N GLU A 328 -24.24 6.51 7.09
CA GLU A 328 -23.12 5.99 6.28
C GLU A 328 -22.13 7.08 5.84
N LEU A 329 -22.63 8.19 5.29
CA LEU A 329 -21.78 9.28 4.81
C LEU A 329 -21.04 9.96 5.97
N GLY A 330 -21.73 10.18 7.10
CA GLY A 330 -21.11 10.74 8.31
C GLY A 330 -19.98 9.87 8.83
N PHE A 331 -20.19 8.55 8.91
CA PHE A 331 -19.17 7.57 9.26
C PHE A 331 -17.97 7.65 8.30
N LEU A 332 -18.20 7.58 7.00
CA LEU A 332 -17.13 7.58 5.99
C LEU A 332 -16.29 8.86 6.06
N ILE A 333 -16.92 10.04 6.23
CA ILE A 333 -16.20 11.32 6.36
C ILE A 333 -15.34 11.31 7.63
N VAL A 334 -15.93 10.96 8.78
CA VAL A 334 -15.22 10.98 10.07
C VAL A 334 -14.05 9.98 10.05
N VAL A 335 -14.27 8.78 9.55
CA VAL A 335 -13.21 7.75 9.45
C VAL A 335 -12.09 8.21 8.52
N ASN A 336 -12.42 8.79 7.36
CA ASN A 336 -11.38 9.28 6.45
C ASN A 336 -10.59 10.46 7.04
N LEU A 337 -11.24 11.37 7.77
CA LEU A 337 -10.55 12.44 8.49
C LEU A 337 -9.69 11.90 9.63
N LEU A 338 -10.16 10.90 10.37
CA LEU A 338 -9.41 10.24 11.43
C LEU A 338 -8.16 9.55 10.86
N VAL A 339 -8.32 8.73 9.81
CA VAL A 339 -7.21 8.04 9.14
C VAL A 339 -6.20 9.05 8.59
N PHE A 340 -6.68 10.14 7.95
CA PHE A 340 -5.82 11.21 7.47
C PHE A 340 -5.03 11.87 8.62
N ALA A 341 -5.66 12.12 9.77
CA ALA A 341 -4.97 12.70 10.93
C ALA A 341 -3.99 11.72 11.59
N LEU A 342 -4.37 10.44 11.75
CA LEU A 342 -3.48 9.41 12.29
C LEU A 342 -2.26 9.16 11.38
N ALA A 343 -2.44 9.30 10.09
CA ALA A 343 -1.42 9.16 9.08
C ALA A 343 -0.25 10.16 9.17
N PHE A 344 -0.32 11.18 10.03
CA PHE A 344 0.83 12.02 10.40
C PHE A 344 1.81 11.30 11.33
N PHE A 345 1.36 10.30 12.08
CA PHE A 345 2.12 9.66 13.15
C PHE A 345 2.32 8.17 12.95
N LEU A 346 1.35 7.52 12.30
CA LEU A 346 1.31 6.08 12.05
C LEU A 346 1.58 5.80 10.59
N ASP A 347 2.30 4.71 10.32
CA ASP A 347 2.41 4.20 8.96
C ASP A 347 1.14 3.42 8.54
N PHE A 348 1.11 2.96 7.30
CA PHE A 348 -0.07 2.26 6.80
C PHE A 348 -0.28 0.88 7.45
N PHE A 349 0.79 0.17 7.83
CA PHE A 349 0.68 -1.12 8.52
C PHE A 349 0.03 -0.95 9.88
N GLU A 350 0.45 0.08 10.60
CA GLU A 350 -0.09 0.41 11.92
C GLU A 350 -1.58 0.76 11.84
N ILE A 351 -1.96 1.62 10.89
CA ILE A 351 -3.37 1.98 10.67
C ILE A 351 -4.17 0.75 10.24
N ALA A 352 -3.66 -0.05 9.31
CA ALA A 352 -4.34 -1.24 8.80
C ALA A 352 -4.56 -2.30 9.88
N PHE A 353 -3.59 -2.53 10.77
CA PHE A 353 -3.68 -3.58 11.78
C PHE A 353 -4.30 -3.15 13.11
N ILE A 354 -4.37 -1.84 13.39
CA ILE A 354 -4.95 -1.31 14.63
C ILE A 354 -6.34 -0.74 14.39
N ILE A 355 -6.46 0.16 13.43
CA ILE A 355 -7.66 0.96 13.24
C ILE A 355 -8.69 0.21 12.37
N VAL A 356 -8.25 -0.37 11.25
CA VAL A 356 -9.17 -1.02 10.31
C VAL A 356 -9.99 -2.13 10.97
N PRO A 357 -9.42 -3.07 11.79
CA PRO A 357 -10.22 -4.10 12.46
C PRO A 357 -11.32 -3.55 13.39
N LEU A 358 -11.11 -2.37 13.96
CA LEU A 358 -12.11 -1.70 14.81
C LEU A 358 -13.24 -1.08 14.00
N LEU A 359 -12.98 -0.74 12.74
CA LEU A 359 -13.95 -0.10 11.85
C LEU A 359 -14.82 -1.12 11.09
N VAL A 360 -14.33 -2.34 10.87
CA VAL A 360 -15.01 -3.39 10.10
C VAL A 360 -16.41 -3.71 10.63
N PRO A 361 -16.63 -3.96 11.95
CA PRO A 361 -17.96 -4.24 12.47
C PRO A 361 -18.94 -3.11 12.19
N VAL A 362 -18.52 -1.86 12.38
CA VAL A 362 -19.34 -0.67 12.15
C VAL A 362 -19.67 -0.49 10.68
N ALA A 363 -18.68 -0.63 9.80
CA ALA A 363 -18.87 -0.55 8.34
C ALA A 363 -19.87 -1.61 7.86
N SER A 364 -19.75 -2.85 8.37
CA SER A 364 -20.65 -3.95 8.06
C SER A 364 -22.08 -3.69 8.58
N ALA A 365 -22.22 -3.17 9.79
CA ALA A 365 -23.53 -2.81 10.39
C ALA A 365 -24.23 -1.69 9.60
N LEU A 366 -23.47 -0.75 9.03
CA LEU A 366 -23.98 0.30 8.17
C LEU A 366 -24.24 -0.17 6.73
N GLY A 367 -23.95 -1.43 6.38
CA GLY A 367 -24.14 -1.98 5.03
C GLY A 367 -23.13 -1.50 4.00
N ILE A 368 -22.00 -0.92 4.44
CA ILE A 368 -20.95 -0.43 3.56
C ILE A 368 -20.23 -1.61 2.89
N ASP A 369 -20.00 -1.51 1.59
CA ASP A 369 -19.22 -2.50 0.87
C ASP A 369 -17.75 -2.44 1.30
N LEU A 370 -17.21 -3.57 1.80
CA LEU A 370 -15.87 -3.63 2.38
C LEU A 370 -14.75 -3.51 1.33
N ILE A 371 -15.01 -3.88 0.05
CA ILE A 371 -14.03 -3.68 -1.02
C ILE A 371 -13.91 -2.19 -1.33
N TRP A 372 -15.04 -1.51 -1.50
CA TRP A 372 -15.06 -0.06 -1.69
C TRP A 372 -14.44 0.68 -0.50
N PHE A 373 -14.80 0.30 0.72
CA PHE A 373 -14.23 0.86 1.93
C PHE A 373 -12.71 0.67 2.00
N GLY A 374 -12.21 -0.54 1.69
CA GLY A 374 -10.79 -0.84 1.66
C GLY A 374 -10.01 -0.04 0.62
N VAL A 375 -10.54 0.10 -0.60
CA VAL A 375 -9.92 0.92 -1.65
C VAL A 375 -9.91 2.39 -1.25
N LEU A 376 -11.00 2.90 -0.67
CA LEU A 376 -11.09 4.27 -0.17
C LEU A 376 -10.03 4.54 0.91
N LEU A 377 -9.90 3.63 1.89
CA LEU A 377 -8.87 3.70 2.91
C LEU A 377 -7.46 3.61 2.32
N GLY A 378 -7.22 2.73 1.35
CA GLY A 378 -5.93 2.57 0.69
C GLY A 378 -5.48 3.85 -0.01
N ILE A 379 -6.38 4.56 -0.70
CA ILE A 379 -6.09 5.86 -1.31
C ILE A 379 -5.82 6.92 -0.24
N ASN A 380 -6.58 6.92 0.85
CA ASN A 380 -6.37 7.85 1.94
C ASN A 380 -5.04 7.61 2.67
N MET A 381 -4.72 6.35 2.98
CA MET A 381 -3.43 5.97 3.59
C MET A 381 -2.22 6.34 2.70
N GLN A 382 -2.38 6.38 1.37
CA GLN A 382 -1.34 6.86 0.47
C GLN A 382 -0.97 8.31 0.77
N THR A 383 -1.90 9.15 1.23
CA THR A 383 -1.62 10.53 1.60
C THR A 383 -0.61 10.64 2.74
N SER A 384 -0.56 9.65 3.65
CA SER A 384 0.35 9.60 4.80
C SER A 384 1.81 9.75 4.41
N PHE A 385 2.17 9.18 3.26
CA PHE A 385 3.54 9.24 2.75
C PHE A 385 3.93 10.59 2.17
N MET A 386 2.92 11.46 1.88
CA MET A 386 3.12 12.76 1.25
C MET A 386 2.85 13.94 2.18
N HIS A 387 2.40 13.70 3.43
CA HIS A 387 2.11 14.77 4.40
C HIS A 387 3.39 15.48 4.88
N PRO A 388 3.62 16.77 4.56
CA PRO A 388 4.63 17.53 5.29
C PRO A 388 4.17 17.77 6.76
N PRO A 389 5.08 17.72 7.76
CA PRO A 389 6.50 17.42 7.65
C PRO A 389 6.86 15.93 7.79
N PHE A 390 5.94 15.02 8.10
CA PHE A 390 6.20 13.64 8.54
C PHE A 390 6.09 12.58 7.44
N GLY A 391 5.73 12.94 6.20
CA GLY A 391 5.56 11.97 5.12
C GLY A 391 6.81 11.14 4.82
N PHE A 392 6.71 9.83 4.95
CA PHE A 392 7.85 8.91 4.77
C PHE A 392 8.48 8.99 3.39
N ALA A 393 7.69 9.17 2.31
CA ALA A 393 8.22 9.36 0.96
C ALA A 393 9.11 10.59 0.86
N LEU A 394 8.79 11.65 1.61
CA LEU A 394 9.57 12.89 1.64
C LEU A 394 10.92 12.68 2.36
N PHE A 395 10.94 11.87 3.43
CA PHE A 395 12.17 11.50 4.11
C PHE A 395 13.05 10.60 3.24
N TYR A 396 12.47 9.59 2.58
CA TYR A 396 13.21 8.72 1.68
C TYR A 396 13.84 9.54 0.55
N LEU A 397 13.08 10.43 -0.07
CA LEU A 397 13.62 11.32 -1.10
C LEU A 397 14.69 12.26 -0.55
N ARG A 398 14.51 12.80 0.67
CA ARG A 398 15.50 13.66 1.30
C ARG A 398 16.83 12.94 1.54
N SER A 399 16.80 11.66 1.90
CA SER A 399 18.02 10.88 2.19
C SER A 399 18.93 10.73 0.96
N VAL A 400 18.38 10.80 -0.24
CA VAL A 400 19.11 10.62 -1.51
C VAL A 400 19.19 11.89 -2.35
N ALA A 401 18.50 12.97 -1.95
CA ALA A 401 18.49 14.22 -2.69
C ALA A 401 19.84 14.94 -2.61
N PRO A 402 20.33 15.53 -3.72
CA PRO A 402 21.54 16.37 -3.72
C PRO A 402 21.42 17.56 -2.76
N ARG A 403 22.58 18.04 -2.26
CA ARG A 403 22.62 19.15 -1.28
C ARG A 403 21.96 20.45 -1.75
N GLU A 404 21.89 20.68 -3.05
CA GLU A 404 21.25 21.86 -3.66
C GLU A 404 19.70 21.85 -3.54
N VAL A 405 19.09 20.70 -3.25
CA VAL A 405 17.65 20.55 -3.00
C VAL A 405 17.40 20.72 -1.51
N LYS A 406 16.62 21.73 -1.15
CA LYS A 406 16.23 21.98 0.24
C LYS A 406 15.03 21.11 0.64
N THR A 407 14.91 20.79 1.93
CA THR A 407 13.72 20.06 2.45
C THR A 407 12.42 20.82 2.15
N THR A 408 12.46 22.15 2.17
CA THR A 408 11.32 23.00 1.79
C THR A 408 10.91 22.84 0.32
N ASP A 409 11.86 22.57 -0.60
CA ASP A 409 11.54 22.30 -2.00
C ASP A 409 10.76 20.98 -2.13
N ILE A 410 11.16 19.94 -1.38
CA ILE A 410 10.48 18.65 -1.33
C ILE A 410 9.05 18.82 -0.78
N TYR A 411 8.89 19.54 0.34
CA TYR A 411 7.58 19.77 0.95
C TYR A 411 6.64 20.54 0.03
N TRP A 412 7.09 21.66 -0.53
CA TRP A 412 6.26 22.43 -1.47
C TRP A 412 5.98 21.67 -2.76
N GLY A 413 6.91 20.81 -3.19
CA GLY A 413 6.72 19.92 -4.33
C GLY A 413 5.66 18.86 -4.10
N ALA A 414 5.54 18.36 -2.88
CA ALA A 414 4.58 17.31 -2.52
C ALA A 414 3.12 17.83 -2.47
N ILE A 415 2.91 19.10 -2.06
CA ILE A 415 1.56 19.64 -1.80
C ILE A 415 0.60 19.48 -3.00
N PRO A 416 0.94 19.83 -4.25
CA PRO A 416 0.00 19.66 -5.35
C PRO A 416 -0.43 18.20 -5.55
N PHE A 417 0.48 17.25 -5.39
CA PHE A 417 0.20 15.83 -5.52
C PHE A 417 -0.63 15.31 -4.35
N LEU A 418 -0.36 15.77 -3.13
CA LEU A 418 -1.18 15.49 -1.95
C LEU A 418 -2.63 15.98 -2.16
N MET A 419 -2.81 17.19 -2.70
CA MET A 419 -4.15 17.71 -3.01
C MET A 419 -4.88 16.86 -4.05
N ILE A 420 -4.15 16.32 -5.04
CA ILE A 420 -4.72 15.38 -6.01
C ILE A 420 -5.14 14.07 -5.32
N GLN A 421 -4.35 13.54 -4.40
CA GLN A 421 -4.70 12.35 -3.62
C GLN A 421 -5.96 12.58 -2.77
N VAL A 422 -6.03 13.71 -2.06
CA VAL A 422 -7.22 14.09 -1.26
C VAL A 422 -8.45 14.27 -2.16
N ALA A 423 -8.29 14.90 -3.33
CA ALA A 423 -9.36 15.00 -4.31
C ALA A 423 -9.80 13.62 -4.81
N MET A 424 -8.87 12.67 -4.99
CA MET A 424 -9.20 11.30 -5.38
C MET A 424 -9.96 10.56 -4.28
N VAL A 425 -9.64 10.77 -3.00
CA VAL A 425 -10.44 10.25 -1.87
C VAL A 425 -11.88 10.78 -1.98
N ALA A 426 -12.06 12.08 -2.23
CA ALA A 426 -13.39 12.67 -2.40
C ALA A 426 -14.13 12.10 -3.63
N VAL A 427 -13.41 11.85 -4.74
CA VAL A 427 -14.00 11.23 -5.94
C VAL A 427 -14.49 9.82 -5.64
N VAL A 428 -13.65 8.96 -5.04
CA VAL A 428 -14.03 7.56 -4.73
C VAL A 428 -15.15 7.51 -3.68
N LEU A 429 -15.17 8.44 -2.73
CA LEU A 429 -16.23 8.58 -1.74
C LEU A 429 -17.60 8.86 -2.41
N ASN A 430 -17.63 9.73 -3.41
CA ASN A 430 -18.87 10.13 -4.09
C ASN A 430 -19.25 9.20 -5.24
N PHE A 431 -18.32 8.42 -5.77
CA PHE A 431 -18.54 7.54 -6.92
C PHE A 431 -18.11 6.10 -6.62
N PRO A 432 -18.85 5.35 -5.78
CA PRO A 432 -18.54 3.95 -5.43
C PRO A 432 -18.43 3.04 -6.67
N ASN A 433 -19.13 3.38 -7.75
CA ASN A 433 -19.12 2.62 -9.01
C ASN A 433 -17.74 2.57 -9.69
N LEU A 434 -16.81 3.43 -9.31
CA LEU A 434 -15.41 3.35 -9.79
C LEU A 434 -14.68 2.13 -9.24
N VAL A 435 -15.13 1.62 -8.09
CA VAL A 435 -14.56 0.45 -7.40
C VAL A 435 -15.42 -0.78 -7.62
N LEU A 436 -16.74 -0.62 -7.49
CA LEU A 436 -17.71 -1.71 -7.58
C LEU A 436 -18.09 -1.96 -9.04
N THR A 437 -17.52 -3.00 -9.63
CA THR A 437 -17.89 -3.45 -10.98
C THR A 437 -19.23 -4.19 -10.97
N GLU A 438 -19.90 -4.27 -12.11
CA GLU A 438 -21.17 -5.02 -12.24
C GLU A 438 -21.04 -6.49 -11.84
N GLN A 439 -19.87 -7.10 -12.03
CA GLN A 439 -19.59 -8.48 -11.61
C GLN A 439 -19.62 -8.62 -10.08
N THR A 440 -19.00 -7.70 -9.35
CA THR A 440 -19.02 -7.70 -7.87
C THR A 440 -20.44 -7.51 -7.33
N ARG A 441 -21.29 -6.76 -8.05
CA ARG A 441 -22.72 -6.59 -7.71
C ARG A 441 -23.57 -7.82 -8.05
N ALA A 442 -23.28 -8.49 -9.14
CA ALA A 442 -24.02 -9.69 -9.57
C ALA A 442 -23.75 -10.87 -8.63
N GLU A 443 -22.50 -11.04 -8.16
CA GLU A 443 -22.17 -12.08 -7.17
C GLU A 443 -22.84 -11.83 -5.82
N LYS A 444 -23.02 -10.57 -5.42
CA LYS A 444 -23.67 -10.19 -4.15
C LYS A 444 -25.21 -10.31 -4.21
N ASN A 445 -25.80 -10.16 -5.40
CA ASN A 445 -27.25 -10.23 -5.63
C ASN A 445 -27.70 -11.56 -6.25
N GLY A 446 -26.77 -12.45 -6.59
CA GLY A 446 -27.05 -13.80 -7.06
C GLY A 446 -27.66 -14.66 -5.93
N PRO A 447 -28.51 -15.65 -6.24
CA PRO A 447 -28.96 -16.59 -5.24
C PRO A 447 -27.72 -17.27 -4.64
N VAL A 448 -27.64 -17.31 -3.32
CA VAL A 448 -26.61 -18.04 -2.58
C VAL A 448 -26.83 -19.53 -2.88
N GLU A 449 -26.21 -20.05 -3.95
CA GLU A 449 -26.10 -21.48 -4.16
C GLU A 449 -25.16 -22.01 -3.08
N PHE A 450 -25.75 -22.50 -1.99
CA PHE A 450 -25.06 -23.39 -1.10
C PHE A 450 -24.73 -24.68 -1.88
N ARG A 451 -23.59 -24.72 -2.55
CA ARG A 451 -22.98 -26.00 -2.93
C ARG A 451 -22.56 -26.67 -1.62
N LEU A 452 -23.46 -27.46 -1.08
CA LEU A 452 -23.08 -28.55 -0.18
C LEU A 452 -22.20 -29.47 -1.06
N GLU A 453 -20.89 -29.27 -1.03
CA GLU A 453 -19.99 -30.32 -1.49
C GLU A 453 -20.32 -31.54 -0.65
N ALA A 454 -20.87 -32.57 -1.30
CA ALA A 454 -21.07 -33.85 -0.67
C ALA A 454 -19.71 -34.29 -0.10
N PRO A 455 -19.64 -34.73 1.15
CA PRO A 455 -18.38 -35.18 1.74
C PRO A 455 -17.78 -36.24 0.81
N ASP A 456 -16.51 -36.07 0.47
CA ASP A 456 -15.74 -36.99 -0.36
C ASP A 456 -15.97 -38.44 0.15
N PRO A 457 -16.45 -39.36 -0.69
CA PRO A 457 -16.70 -40.74 -0.28
C PRO A 457 -15.46 -41.48 0.27
N GLY A 458 -14.27 -40.90 0.14
CA GLY A 458 -13.01 -41.45 0.64
C GLY A 458 -12.83 -41.41 2.17
N TYR A 459 -13.67 -40.71 2.92
CA TYR A 459 -13.63 -40.69 4.40
C TYR A 459 -14.55 -41.65 5.08
N LEU A 460 -15.01 -42.72 4.43
CA LEU A 460 -15.64 -43.85 5.11
C LEU A 460 -14.55 -44.65 5.80
N LEU A 461 -14.64 -44.71 7.14
CA LEU A 461 -13.77 -45.41 8.09
C LEU A 461 -13.33 -46.80 7.58
N PRO A 462 -12.10 -47.23 7.87
CA PRO A 462 -11.64 -48.58 7.55
C PRO A 462 -12.52 -49.61 8.25
N PRO A 463 -12.78 -50.78 7.61
CA PRO A 463 -13.57 -51.84 8.23
C PRO A 463 -12.89 -52.35 9.49
N ARG A 464 -13.69 -52.61 10.54
CA ARG A 464 -13.27 -53.14 11.84
C ARG A 464 -12.57 -54.48 11.73
#